data_7930e5620074b93f139b9d78bafe71cf
#
_entry.id   7930e5620074b93f139b9d78bafe71cf
#
_cell.length_a   1.000
_cell.length_b   1.000
_cell.length_c   1.000
_cell.angle_alpha   90.00
_cell.angle_beta   90.00
_cell.angle_gamma   90.00
#
_symmetry.space_group_name_H-M   'P 1'
#
loop_
_entity.id
_entity.type
_entity.pdbx_description
1 polymer ?
#
loop_
_entity_poly.entity_id
_entity_poly.type
_entity_poly.pdbx_seq_one_letter_code
_entity_poly.pdbx_strand_id
1 'polypeptide(L)'
;MIMKKEYASPRGTELLCENLVNTCFGDLSEDNIRIFRDRLLDMIGCILGGAIVKENGYLEERMMEWGGLGEAPVFASQGKRLPLPQAAMLNAIKARSNDFGSMLFKVHSDAMPSHMGETLFPLSLTLADTFKTDGKAFITNMVAAEDMMGRLLYTLPVRFPTDMQLISSAAAAVAGRYYGFNAKQMKDALSYAATNATDPGDAYFDYSEEFKYHNGASAQMGIMAAELVKGGWTGLKDPYFGRAGLISSKVKDDQYPPLYEKIFEDLGKVYYTETAFKLSPGGIPMTAIVQAGRKLHERLKHVYGTVSPDKIKAIHVYGAENVYHGYYSNPFVRRNQINALFAYRFAAVCAILYGGIKVSQVQTEYINAHAELLRLAEEATMDVYRPADGHPKMKAVAEMKDGQQFGVEENFFAMDRYPEKEELAAKFRDQFDTYGKLPKENADKIISLTASVETLEDMRELTELIY
;
A
#
# COMPACT_ATOMS: atom_id res chain seq x y z
N MET A 1 15.11 30.22 21.84
CA MET A 1 13.92 31.09 21.83
C MET A 1 13.08 30.63 20.66
N ILE A 2 12.00 29.89 20.94
CA ILE A 2 11.11 29.38 19.87
C ILE A 2 10.26 30.57 19.44
N MET A 3 10.46 31.03 18.19
CA MET A 3 9.64 32.10 17.63
C MET A 3 8.18 31.67 17.63
N LYS A 4 7.27 32.55 18.04
CA LYS A 4 5.84 32.36 17.89
C LYS A 4 5.54 32.43 16.38
N LYS A 5 5.23 31.30 15.75
CA LYS A 5 4.57 31.30 14.45
C LYS A 5 3.10 31.63 14.69
N GLU A 6 2.62 32.75 14.20
CA GLU A 6 1.21 32.98 14.04
C GLU A 6 0.79 32.36 12.71
N TYR A 7 -0.06 31.35 12.77
CA TYR A 7 -0.56 30.68 11.57
C TYR A 7 -1.73 31.45 10.98
N ALA A 8 -1.79 31.47 9.63
CA ALA A 8 -2.82 32.23 8.89
C ALA A 8 -4.26 31.75 9.20
N SER A 9 -4.44 30.54 9.75
CA SER A 9 -5.72 30.07 10.25
C SER A 9 -5.54 29.19 11.49
N PRO A 10 -5.94 29.67 12.68
CA PRO A 10 -5.84 28.87 13.92
C PRO A 10 -6.84 27.70 13.96
N ARG A 11 -7.69 27.52 12.94
CA ARG A 11 -8.74 26.51 12.88
C ARG A 11 -8.48 25.40 11.86
N GLY A 12 -7.27 25.26 11.29
CA GLY A 12 -7.02 24.33 10.20
C GLY A 12 -7.37 22.88 10.53
N THR A 13 -6.89 22.35 11.65
CA THR A 13 -7.25 21.00 12.11
C THR A 13 -8.76 20.88 12.40
N GLU A 14 -9.39 21.90 12.94
CA GLU A 14 -10.84 21.90 13.20
C GLU A 14 -11.64 21.80 11.90
N LEU A 15 -11.29 22.59 10.88
CA LEU A 15 -11.95 22.55 9.57
C LEU A 15 -11.82 21.17 8.91
N LEU A 16 -10.65 20.54 8.98
CA LEU A 16 -10.46 19.19 8.48
C LEU A 16 -11.32 18.17 9.25
N CYS A 17 -11.40 18.29 10.58
CA CYS A 17 -12.24 17.43 11.41
C CYS A 17 -13.73 17.66 11.14
N GLU A 18 -14.17 18.90 10.98
CA GLU A 18 -15.55 19.27 10.65
C GLU A 18 -15.94 18.64 9.29
N ASN A 19 -15.10 18.78 8.27
CA ASN A 19 -15.33 18.15 6.97
C ASN A 19 -15.39 16.62 7.11
N LEU A 20 -14.38 16.02 7.75
CA LEU A 20 -14.28 14.57 7.95
C LEU A 20 -15.53 13.97 8.59
N VAL A 21 -16.06 14.56 9.67
CA VAL A 21 -17.21 14.00 10.39
C VAL A 21 -18.55 14.26 9.70
N ASN A 22 -18.65 15.34 8.91
CA ASN A 22 -19.88 15.71 8.21
C ASN A 22 -20.00 15.09 6.81
N THR A 23 -18.93 14.55 6.24
CA THR A 23 -18.98 13.90 4.93
C THR A 23 -19.97 12.74 4.94
N CYS A 24 -20.85 12.70 3.96
CA CYS A 24 -21.82 11.64 3.73
C CYS A 24 -21.69 11.04 2.33
N PHE A 25 -22.31 9.90 2.09
CA PHE A 25 -22.17 9.15 0.83
C PHE A 25 -22.59 10.00 -0.39
N GLY A 26 -23.58 10.85 -0.24
CA GLY A 26 -24.07 11.73 -1.31
C GLY A 26 -23.10 12.83 -1.75
N ASP A 27 -22.03 13.07 -0.98
CA ASP A 27 -21.00 14.06 -1.31
C ASP A 27 -19.92 13.49 -2.25
N LEU A 28 -19.89 12.13 -2.39
CA LEU A 28 -18.89 11.42 -3.17
C LEU A 28 -19.29 11.34 -4.64
N SER A 29 -18.33 11.57 -5.53
CA SER A 29 -18.53 11.40 -6.96
C SER A 29 -18.61 9.93 -7.37
N GLU A 30 -19.19 9.65 -8.56
CA GLU A 30 -19.18 8.30 -9.14
C GLU A 30 -17.76 7.76 -9.33
N ASP A 31 -16.79 8.62 -9.67
CA ASP A 31 -15.38 8.25 -9.78
C ASP A 31 -14.78 7.86 -8.44
N ASN A 32 -15.09 8.58 -7.35
CA ASN A 32 -14.66 8.16 -6.02
C ASN A 32 -15.13 6.75 -5.69
N ILE A 33 -16.40 6.45 -5.96
CA ILE A 33 -17.01 5.14 -5.69
C ILE A 33 -16.39 4.07 -6.58
N ARG A 34 -16.20 4.35 -7.89
CA ARG A 34 -15.58 3.43 -8.84
C ARG A 34 -14.15 3.08 -8.43
N ILE A 35 -13.30 4.08 -8.17
CA ILE A 35 -11.91 3.88 -7.76
C ILE A 35 -11.86 3.11 -6.43
N PHE A 36 -12.76 3.43 -5.50
CA PHE A 36 -12.85 2.72 -4.22
C PHE A 36 -13.13 1.23 -4.40
N ARG A 37 -14.11 0.85 -5.26
CA ARG A 37 -14.43 -0.55 -5.56
C ARG A 37 -13.23 -1.32 -6.11
N ASP A 38 -12.53 -0.73 -7.07
CA ASP A 38 -11.36 -1.34 -7.69
C ASP A 38 -10.22 -1.52 -6.66
N ARG A 39 -10.00 -0.54 -5.80
CA ARG A 39 -9.03 -0.61 -4.69
C ARG A 39 -9.42 -1.62 -3.60
N LEU A 40 -10.72 -1.76 -3.33
CA LEU A 40 -11.22 -2.75 -2.36
C LEU A 40 -10.91 -4.17 -2.82
N LEU A 41 -11.21 -4.51 -4.08
CA LEU A 41 -10.87 -5.81 -4.66
C LEU A 41 -9.36 -6.06 -4.62
N ASP A 42 -8.58 -5.07 -5.02
CA ASP A 42 -7.12 -5.11 -4.99
C ASP A 42 -6.59 -5.42 -3.58
N MET A 43 -7.13 -4.74 -2.58
CA MET A 43 -6.66 -4.84 -1.21
C MET A 43 -7.07 -6.14 -0.52
N ILE A 44 -8.26 -6.68 -0.85
CA ILE A 44 -8.65 -8.03 -0.41
C ILE A 44 -7.65 -9.06 -0.95
N GLY A 45 -7.27 -8.94 -2.23
CA GLY A 45 -6.20 -9.76 -2.79
C GLY A 45 -4.88 -9.65 -2.00
N CYS A 46 -4.46 -8.43 -1.66
CA CYS A 46 -3.23 -8.20 -0.89
C CYS A 46 -3.28 -8.84 0.51
N ILE A 47 -4.43 -8.80 1.19
CA ILE A 47 -4.62 -9.50 2.49
C ILE A 47 -4.42 -11.00 2.31
N LEU A 48 -5.07 -11.61 1.31
CA LEU A 48 -4.97 -13.04 1.03
C LEU A 48 -3.53 -13.44 0.66
N GLY A 49 -2.89 -12.68 -0.25
CA GLY A 49 -1.52 -12.91 -0.66
C GLY A 49 -0.50 -12.73 0.48
N GLY A 50 -0.76 -11.84 1.43
CA GLY A 50 0.10 -11.66 2.60
C GLY A 50 -0.09 -12.71 3.69
N ALA A 51 -1.21 -13.42 3.71
CA ALA A 51 -1.47 -14.46 4.69
C ALA A 51 -0.58 -15.71 4.51
N ILE A 52 0.06 -15.88 3.35
CA ILE A 52 1.00 -16.99 3.12
C ILE A 52 2.41 -16.69 3.66
N VAL A 53 2.71 -15.45 4.04
CA VAL A 53 4.02 -15.06 4.57
C VAL A 53 4.23 -15.70 5.93
N LYS A 54 5.33 -16.44 6.06
CA LYS A 54 5.61 -17.29 7.23
C LYS A 54 5.66 -16.51 8.54
N GLU A 55 6.29 -15.34 8.53
CA GLU A 55 6.42 -14.47 9.70
C GLU A 55 5.07 -13.97 10.19
N ASN A 56 4.12 -13.74 9.28
CA ASN A 56 2.75 -13.35 9.64
C ASN A 56 2.01 -14.50 10.35
N GLY A 57 2.24 -15.75 9.92
CA GLY A 57 1.69 -16.95 10.56
C GLY A 57 2.19 -17.08 12.01
N TYR A 58 3.49 -16.88 12.24
CA TYR A 58 4.06 -16.88 13.59
C TYR A 58 3.43 -15.79 14.48
N LEU A 59 3.30 -14.57 13.96
CA LEU A 59 2.69 -13.47 14.70
C LEU A 59 1.22 -13.77 15.04
N GLU A 60 0.46 -14.34 14.10
CA GLU A 60 -0.93 -14.76 14.31
C GLU A 60 -1.02 -15.79 15.44
N GLU A 61 -0.19 -16.83 15.42
CA GLU A 61 -0.14 -17.85 16.49
C GLU A 61 0.15 -17.21 17.85
N ARG A 62 1.14 -16.33 17.94
CA ARG A 62 1.48 -15.62 19.17
C ARG A 62 0.34 -14.74 19.69
N MET A 63 -0.34 -14.00 18.81
CA MET A 63 -1.51 -13.19 19.21
C MET A 63 -2.67 -14.05 19.71
N MET A 64 -2.90 -15.22 19.07
CA MET A 64 -3.90 -16.16 19.54
C MET A 64 -3.56 -16.75 20.93
N GLU A 65 -2.28 -17.03 21.19
CA GLU A 65 -1.82 -17.52 22.52
C GLU A 65 -1.95 -16.44 23.61
N TRP A 66 -1.68 -15.16 23.29
CA TRP A 66 -1.93 -14.07 24.25
C TRP A 66 -3.41 -13.92 24.60
N GLY A 67 -4.28 -14.34 23.69
CA GLY A 67 -5.73 -14.41 23.92
C GLY A 67 -6.38 -13.05 24.03
N GLY A 68 -7.53 -13.04 24.64
CA GLY A 68 -8.42 -11.89 24.80
C GLY A 68 -9.79 -12.13 24.17
N LEU A 69 -10.65 -11.11 24.16
CA LEU A 69 -11.97 -11.19 23.55
C LEU A 69 -11.85 -11.28 22.03
N GLY A 70 -12.36 -12.34 21.44
CA GLY A 70 -12.39 -12.54 19.99
C GLY A 70 -13.53 -11.76 19.32
N GLU A 71 -13.47 -10.43 19.36
CA GLU A 71 -14.53 -9.55 18.86
C GLU A 71 -14.39 -9.19 17.38
N ALA A 72 -13.19 -9.24 16.84
CA ALA A 72 -12.89 -8.81 15.48
C ALA A 72 -12.28 -9.93 14.63
N PRO A 73 -12.60 -10.01 13.31
CA PRO A 73 -12.10 -11.05 12.44
C PRO A 73 -10.61 -10.88 12.11
N VAL A 74 -9.90 -12.00 12.03
CA VAL A 74 -8.61 -12.09 11.38
C VAL A 74 -8.83 -12.66 9.98
N PHE A 75 -8.65 -11.85 8.96
CA PHE A 75 -8.87 -12.27 7.58
C PHE A 75 -7.83 -13.31 7.13
N ALA A 76 -8.26 -14.21 6.25
CA ALA A 76 -7.44 -15.33 5.77
C ALA A 76 -6.87 -16.19 6.93
N SER A 77 -7.70 -16.51 7.92
CA SER A 77 -7.30 -17.24 9.14
C SER A 77 -8.32 -18.29 9.57
N GLN A 78 -9.18 -18.74 8.65
CA GLN A 78 -10.15 -19.81 8.89
C GLN A 78 -11.11 -19.52 10.08
N GLY A 79 -11.63 -18.30 10.13
CA GLY A 79 -12.62 -17.87 11.13
C GLY A 79 -12.04 -17.49 12.50
N LYS A 80 -10.73 -17.40 12.64
CA LYS A 80 -10.11 -16.91 13.88
C LYS A 80 -10.49 -15.45 14.14
N ARG A 81 -10.63 -15.12 15.41
CA ARG A 81 -10.96 -13.77 15.88
C ARG A 81 -10.01 -13.36 17.02
N LEU A 82 -9.71 -12.08 17.11
CA LEU A 82 -8.82 -11.46 18.10
C LEU A 82 -9.51 -10.22 18.71
N PRO A 83 -8.97 -9.66 19.80
CA PRO A 83 -9.30 -8.30 20.20
C PRO A 83 -9.09 -7.32 19.05
N LEU A 84 -9.97 -6.33 18.93
CA LEU A 84 -10.04 -5.43 17.77
C LEU A 84 -8.68 -4.79 17.38
N PRO A 85 -7.86 -4.25 18.33
CA PRO A 85 -6.57 -3.66 17.97
C PRO A 85 -5.58 -4.68 17.37
N GLN A 86 -5.56 -5.93 17.88
CA GLN A 86 -4.69 -6.98 17.36
C GLN A 86 -5.15 -7.49 16.00
N ALA A 87 -6.45 -7.69 15.81
CA ALA A 87 -7.00 -8.08 14.51
C ALA A 87 -6.69 -7.06 13.43
N ALA A 88 -6.91 -5.77 13.70
CA ALA A 88 -6.60 -4.69 12.76
C ALA A 88 -5.10 -4.62 12.45
N MET A 89 -4.23 -4.76 13.45
CA MET A 89 -2.77 -4.80 13.25
C MET A 89 -2.37 -5.93 12.31
N LEU A 90 -2.81 -7.16 12.59
CA LEU A 90 -2.43 -8.33 11.80
C LEU A 90 -2.97 -8.27 10.37
N ASN A 91 -4.22 -7.82 10.19
CA ASN A 91 -4.84 -7.66 8.88
C ASN A 91 -4.09 -6.62 8.02
N ALA A 92 -3.63 -5.52 8.61
CA ALA A 92 -2.83 -4.51 7.91
C ALA A 92 -1.41 -5.01 7.59
N ILE A 93 -0.77 -5.78 8.48
CA ILE A 93 0.52 -6.43 8.18
C ILE A 93 0.36 -7.38 6.99
N LYS A 94 -0.69 -8.21 6.96
CA LYS A 94 -0.97 -9.10 5.82
C LYS A 94 -1.10 -8.30 4.52
N ALA A 95 -1.92 -7.25 4.52
CA ALA A 95 -2.13 -6.41 3.32
C ALA A 95 -0.82 -5.80 2.78
N ARG A 96 0.08 -5.39 3.67
CA ARG A 96 1.36 -4.75 3.32
C ARG A 96 2.45 -5.72 2.88
N SER A 97 2.35 -7.01 3.23
CA SER A 97 3.47 -7.97 3.24
C SER A 97 4.15 -8.18 1.89
N ASN A 98 3.45 -8.04 0.77
CA ASN A 98 4.01 -8.25 -0.56
C ASN A 98 4.27 -6.93 -1.32
N ASP A 99 4.15 -5.78 -0.64
CA ASP A 99 4.26 -4.45 -1.28
C ASP A 99 3.49 -4.37 -2.60
N PHE A 100 2.24 -4.87 -2.59
CA PHE A 100 1.46 -5.07 -3.81
C PHE A 100 0.21 -4.18 -3.89
N GLY A 101 -0.17 -3.52 -2.82
CA GLY A 101 -1.27 -2.56 -2.79
C GLY A 101 -1.02 -1.35 -3.69
N SER A 102 -2.09 -0.64 -4.03
CA SER A 102 -2.00 0.61 -4.77
C SER A 102 -1.14 1.62 -4.01
N MET A 103 -0.31 2.36 -4.74
CA MET A 103 0.61 3.36 -4.25
C MET A 103 0.47 4.63 -5.08
N LEU A 104 0.93 5.76 -4.61
CA LEU A 104 0.75 7.11 -5.13
C LEU A 104 -0.68 7.62 -4.92
N PHE A 105 -0.78 8.67 -4.13
CA PHE A 105 -2.03 9.36 -3.89
C PHE A 105 -1.98 10.73 -4.58
N LYS A 106 -3.02 11.05 -5.35
CA LYS A 106 -3.04 12.31 -6.10
C LYS A 106 -3.90 13.33 -5.39
N VAL A 107 -3.30 14.50 -5.11
CA VAL A 107 -3.98 15.69 -4.61
C VAL A 107 -3.74 16.82 -5.60
N HIS A 108 -4.79 17.45 -6.09
CA HIS A 108 -4.73 18.31 -7.27
C HIS A 108 -4.10 17.55 -8.46
N SER A 109 -3.01 18.04 -9.02
CA SER A 109 -2.24 17.37 -10.09
C SER A 109 -1.01 16.62 -9.60
N ASP A 110 -0.71 16.70 -8.30
CA ASP A 110 0.53 16.19 -7.75
C ASP A 110 0.36 14.78 -7.19
N ALA A 111 1.23 13.86 -7.60
CA ALA A 111 1.26 12.50 -7.10
C ALA A 111 2.27 12.39 -5.96
N MET A 112 1.84 11.84 -4.84
CA MET A 112 2.65 11.65 -3.64
C MET A 112 2.77 10.17 -3.30
N PRO A 113 3.96 9.68 -2.92
CA PRO A 113 4.09 8.33 -2.40
C PRO A 113 3.16 8.12 -1.21
N SER A 114 2.35 7.08 -1.23
CA SER A 114 1.47 6.74 -0.12
C SER A 114 1.10 5.25 -0.12
N HIS A 115 1.26 4.64 1.03
CA HIS A 115 0.88 3.26 1.32
C HIS A 115 -0.33 3.16 2.26
N MET A 116 -1.12 4.25 2.37
CA MET A 116 -2.22 4.30 3.33
C MET A 116 -3.29 3.25 3.07
N GLY A 117 -3.53 2.87 1.81
CA GLY A 117 -4.53 1.87 1.46
C GLY A 117 -4.30 0.51 2.15
N GLU A 118 -3.04 0.10 2.28
CA GLU A 118 -2.63 -1.15 2.93
C GLU A 118 -2.85 -1.16 4.46
N THR A 119 -3.13 0.01 5.05
CA THR A 119 -3.59 0.14 6.44
C THR A 119 -5.10 0.34 6.51
N LEU A 120 -5.65 1.24 5.70
CA LEU A 120 -7.01 1.72 5.89
C LEU A 120 -8.07 0.72 5.41
N PHE A 121 -7.85 0.00 4.29
CA PHE A 121 -8.80 -1.02 3.84
C PHE A 121 -8.92 -2.18 4.84
N PRO A 122 -7.82 -2.85 5.28
CA PRO A 122 -7.95 -3.92 6.26
C PRO A 122 -8.49 -3.44 7.61
N LEU A 123 -8.11 -2.24 8.08
CA LEU A 123 -8.68 -1.62 9.27
C LEU A 123 -10.18 -1.38 9.12
N SER A 124 -10.60 -0.74 8.01
CA SER A 124 -12.00 -0.42 7.78
C SER A 124 -12.85 -1.67 7.58
N LEU A 125 -12.35 -2.72 6.89
CA LEU A 125 -13.03 -4.02 6.79
C LEU A 125 -13.20 -4.66 8.18
N THR A 126 -12.16 -4.62 9.03
CA THR A 126 -12.21 -5.15 10.39
C THR A 126 -13.25 -4.41 11.24
N LEU A 127 -13.29 -3.08 11.14
CA LEU A 127 -14.27 -2.26 11.84
C LEU A 127 -15.69 -2.45 11.30
N ALA A 128 -15.84 -2.53 9.97
CA ALA A 128 -17.14 -2.73 9.33
C ALA A 128 -17.80 -4.05 9.74
N ASP A 129 -17.01 -5.13 9.82
CA ASP A 129 -17.46 -6.41 10.36
C ASP A 129 -17.88 -6.29 11.82
N THR A 130 -17.01 -5.71 12.65
CA THR A 130 -17.24 -5.59 14.09
C THR A 130 -18.45 -4.72 14.42
N PHE A 131 -18.64 -3.60 13.70
CA PHE A 131 -19.73 -2.66 13.92
C PHE A 131 -20.98 -2.94 13.06
N LYS A 132 -20.95 -3.97 12.19
CA LYS A 132 -22.05 -4.35 11.29
C LYS A 132 -22.52 -3.20 10.41
N THR A 133 -21.57 -2.58 9.74
CA THR A 133 -21.79 -1.36 8.95
C THR A 133 -22.24 -1.70 7.53
N ASP A 134 -23.09 -0.87 6.95
CA ASP A 134 -23.47 -0.97 5.54
C ASP A 134 -22.34 -0.48 4.60
N GLY A 135 -22.47 -0.81 3.32
CA GLY A 135 -21.44 -0.49 2.30
C GLY A 135 -21.28 1.00 2.04
N LYS A 136 -22.35 1.81 2.16
CA LYS A 136 -22.25 3.28 1.99
C LYS A 136 -21.46 3.93 3.10
N ALA A 137 -21.73 3.55 4.34
CA ALA A 137 -20.97 4.03 5.49
C ALA A 137 -19.51 3.55 5.44
N PHE A 138 -19.26 2.30 5.03
CA PHE A 138 -17.92 1.76 4.81
C PHE A 138 -17.10 2.62 3.82
N ILE A 139 -17.65 2.92 2.63
CA ILE A 139 -17.02 3.77 1.63
C ILE A 139 -16.77 5.17 2.20
N THR A 140 -17.79 5.79 2.79
CA THR A 140 -17.73 7.17 3.26
C THR A 140 -16.70 7.35 4.36
N ASN A 141 -16.67 6.42 5.33
CA ASN A 141 -15.72 6.48 6.45
C ASN A 141 -14.28 6.45 5.97
N MET A 142 -14.01 5.67 4.95
CA MET A 142 -12.67 5.52 4.43
C MET A 142 -12.27 6.67 3.49
N VAL A 143 -13.14 7.03 2.53
CA VAL A 143 -12.83 8.11 1.57
C VAL A 143 -12.63 9.45 2.29
N ALA A 144 -13.44 9.77 3.28
CA ALA A 144 -13.28 11.00 4.06
C ALA A 144 -11.96 11.05 4.84
N ALA A 145 -11.52 9.90 5.38
CA ALA A 145 -10.24 9.81 6.09
C ALA A 145 -9.04 9.87 5.13
N GLU A 146 -9.14 9.25 3.95
CA GLU A 146 -8.11 9.34 2.92
C GLU A 146 -7.95 10.75 2.36
N ASP A 147 -9.06 11.45 2.10
CA ASP A 147 -9.04 12.84 1.65
C ASP A 147 -8.33 13.75 2.68
N MET A 148 -8.71 13.65 3.95
CA MET A 148 -8.03 14.38 5.01
C MET A 148 -6.53 14.07 5.05
N MET A 149 -6.16 12.80 4.98
CA MET A 149 -4.77 12.36 4.99
C MET A 149 -4.00 12.89 3.78
N GLY A 150 -4.57 12.80 2.59
CA GLY A 150 -3.97 13.31 1.35
C GLY A 150 -3.69 14.81 1.43
N ARG A 151 -4.64 15.58 1.97
CA ARG A 151 -4.48 17.03 2.20
C ARG A 151 -3.35 17.34 3.18
N LEU A 152 -3.23 16.58 4.27
CA LEU A 152 -2.11 16.72 5.21
C LEU A 152 -0.79 16.31 4.56
N LEU A 153 -0.77 15.21 3.80
CA LEU A 153 0.41 14.74 3.10
C LEU A 153 0.93 15.77 2.08
N TYR A 154 0.02 16.45 1.39
CA TYR A 154 0.35 17.51 0.43
C TYR A 154 1.13 18.68 1.06
N THR A 155 0.99 18.90 2.37
CA THR A 155 1.74 19.97 3.08
C THR A 155 3.15 19.56 3.46
N LEU A 156 3.47 18.27 3.43
CA LEU A 156 4.77 17.77 3.86
C LEU A 156 5.78 17.78 2.69
N PRO A 157 7.06 18.02 2.96
CA PRO A 157 8.09 17.86 1.95
C PRO A 157 8.06 16.42 1.41
N VAL A 158 8.00 16.26 0.08
CA VAL A 158 8.05 14.94 -0.54
C VAL A 158 9.43 14.34 -0.29
N ARG A 159 9.52 13.56 0.77
CA ARG A 159 10.66 12.71 1.12
C ARG A 159 10.12 11.33 1.41
N PHE A 160 10.71 10.33 0.82
CA PHE A 160 10.38 8.96 1.15
C PHE A 160 10.97 8.60 2.53
N PRO A 161 10.23 8.02 3.45
CA PRO A 161 8.80 7.62 3.44
C PRO A 161 7.88 8.61 4.21
N THR A 162 7.62 9.78 3.64
CA THR A 162 6.86 10.87 4.32
C THR A 162 5.44 10.48 4.71
N ASP A 163 4.78 9.65 3.90
CA ASP A 163 3.42 9.17 4.12
C ASP A 163 3.28 8.37 5.43
N MET A 164 4.28 7.58 5.77
CA MET A 164 4.27 6.73 6.95
C MET A 164 4.03 7.52 8.24
N GLN A 165 4.44 8.79 8.27
CA GLN A 165 4.27 9.67 9.43
C GLN A 165 2.81 10.08 9.69
N LEU A 166 1.93 9.93 8.71
CA LEU A 166 0.52 10.31 8.81
C LEU A 166 -0.45 9.13 8.79
N ILE A 167 -0.01 7.91 8.47
CA ILE A 167 -0.89 6.74 8.37
C ILE A 167 -1.61 6.46 9.69
N SER A 168 -0.96 6.62 10.84
CA SER A 168 -1.63 6.50 12.14
C SER A 168 -2.76 7.51 12.31
N SER A 169 -2.58 8.74 11.80
CA SER A 169 -3.63 9.76 11.81
C SER A 169 -4.82 9.37 10.92
N ALA A 170 -4.55 8.84 9.72
CA ALA A 170 -5.60 8.35 8.84
C ALA A 170 -6.35 7.16 9.48
N ALA A 171 -5.64 6.25 10.14
CA ALA A 171 -6.24 5.14 10.87
C ALA A 171 -7.14 5.62 12.02
N ALA A 172 -6.72 6.65 12.78
CA ALA A 172 -7.53 7.27 13.83
C ALA A 172 -8.76 7.99 13.26
N ALA A 173 -8.65 8.60 12.08
CA ALA A 173 -9.77 9.21 11.38
C ALA A 173 -10.82 8.16 10.97
N VAL A 174 -10.39 7.04 10.40
CA VAL A 174 -11.28 5.90 10.10
C VAL A 174 -11.94 5.40 11.37
N ALA A 175 -11.17 5.05 12.41
CA ALA A 175 -11.72 4.55 13.66
C ALA A 175 -12.72 5.54 14.28
N GLY A 176 -12.38 6.82 14.36
CA GLY A 176 -13.27 7.86 14.91
C GLY A 176 -14.60 7.99 14.15
N ARG A 177 -14.62 7.76 12.84
CA ARG A 177 -15.85 7.69 12.03
C ARG A 177 -16.75 6.51 12.47
N TYR A 178 -16.16 5.32 12.65
CA TYR A 178 -16.91 4.15 13.14
C TYR A 178 -17.41 4.31 14.59
N TYR A 179 -16.67 5.07 15.42
CA TYR A 179 -17.08 5.38 16.79
C TYR A 179 -18.10 6.53 16.88
N GLY A 180 -18.45 7.17 15.75
CA GLY A 180 -19.43 8.26 15.69
C GLY A 180 -18.94 9.54 16.35
N PHE A 181 -17.64 9.84 16.29
CA PHE A 181 -17.05 11.02 16.91
C PHE A 181 -17.53 12.32 16.27
N ASN A 182 -17.79 13.34 17.10
CA ASN A 182 -17.91 14.71 16.63
C ASN A 182 -16.52 15.31 16.31
N ALA A 183 -16.48 16.49 15.70
CA ALA A 183 -15.23 17.14 15.26
C ALA A 183 -14.22 17.34 16.40
N LYS A 184 -14.69 17.65 17.64
CA LYS A 184 -13.80 17.79 18.80
C LYS A 184 -13.18 16.45 19.18
N GLN A 185 -13.98 15.40 19.31
CA GLN A 185 -13.49 14.06 19.62
C GLN A 185 -12.55 13.54 18.54
N MET A 186 -12.88 13.79 17.26
CA MET A 186 -12.02 13.46 16.13
C MET A 186 -10.65 14.14 16.26
N LYS A 187 -10.61 15.44 16.55
CA LYS A 187 -9.35 16.16 16.78
C LYS A 187 -8.55 15.57 17.96
N ASP A 188 -9.23 15.22 19.04
CA ASP A 188 -8.60 14.60 20.19
C ASP A 188 -7.99 13.24 19.82
N ALA A 189 -8.65 12.39 19.02
CA ALA A 189 -8.11 11.11 18.53
C ALA A 189 -6.90 11.31 17.60
N LEU A 190 -7.00 12.25 16.66
CA LEU A 190 -5.89 12.60 15.76
C LEU A 190 -4.66 13.09 16.54
N SER A 191 -4.86 13.72 17.68
CA SER A 191 -3.76 14.16 18.56
C SER A 191 -2.93 12.98 19.10
N TYR A 192 -3.59 11.91 19.55
CA TYR A 192 -2.90 10.70 20.01
C TYR A 192 -2.20 9.98 18.86
N ALA A 193 -2.85 9.88 17.71
CA ALA A 193 -2.25 9.26 16.54
C ALA A 193 -1.01 10.02 16.04
N ALA A 194 -1.02 11.35 16.08
CA ALA A 194 0.12 12.18 15.67
C ALA A 194 1.38 11.96 16.54
N THR A 195 1.24 11.45 17.78
CA THR A 195 2.41 11.09 18.61
C THR A 195 3.18 9.89 18.09
N ASN A 196 2.57 9.08 17.22
CA ASN A 196 3.15 7.89 16.63
C ASN A 196 3.71 8.13 15.21
N ALA A 197 3.93 9.38 14.86
CA ALA A 197 4.37 9.83 13.54
C ALA A 197 5.89 9.66 13.33
N THR A 198 6.40 8.44 13.42
CA THR A 198 7.82 8.12 13.23
C THR A 198 7.99 6.97 12.25
N ASP A 199 9.00 7.07 11.40
CA ASP A 199 9.46 5.98 10.54
C ASP A 199 10.95 6.21 10.26
N PRO A 200 11.86 5.29 10.63
CA PRO A 200 13.28 5.38 10.33
C PRO A 200 13.59 5.42 8.83
N GLY A 201 12.78 4.76 7.99
CA GLY A 201 12.96 4.73 6.54
C GLY A 201 14.04 3.79 6.03
N ASP A 202 14.87 3.23 6.91
CA ASP A 202 15.99 2.36 6.53
C ASP A 202 15.55 0.92 6.20
N ALA A 203 14.31 0.54 6.51
CA ALA A 203 13.78 -0.81 6.29
C ALA A 203 13.94 -1.31 4.84
N TYR A 204 13.82 -0.40 3.88
CA TYR A 204 13.98 -0.73 2.44
C TYR A 204 15.44 -0.93 2.04
N PHE A 205 16.38 -0.20 2.66
CA PHE A 205 17.81 -0.34 2.41
C PHE A 205 18.39 -1.58 3.07
N ASP A 206 17.86 -1.93 4.24
CA ASP A 206 18.28 -3.08 5.03
C ASP A 206 17.52 -4.36 4.70
N TYR A 207 16.49 -4.26 3.86
CA TYR A 207 15.59 -5.38 3.50
C TYR A 207 14.99 -6.07 4.74
N SER A 208 14.44 -5.23 5.63
CA SER A 208 13.85 -5.62 6.91
C SER A 208 12.32 -5.72 6.81
N GLU A 209 11.71 -6.64 7.58
CA GLU A 209 10.25 -6.75 7.73
C GLU A 209 9.60 -5.53 8.37
N GLU A 210 10.35 -4.59 8.90
CA GLU A 210 9.84 -3.39 9.55
C GLU A 210 8.93 -2.57 8.65
N PHE A 211 9.17 -2.55 7.32
CA PHE A 211 8.34 -1.83 6.36
C PHE A 211 6.86 -2.23 6.41
N LYS A 212 6.53 -3.48 6.77
CA LYS A 212 5.14 -3.96 6.92
C LYS A 212 4.60 -3.80 8.34
N TYR A 213 5.47 -3.85 9.34
CA TYR A 213 5.11 -3.64 10.74
C TYR A 213 4.49 -2.26 10.96
N HIS A 214 5.02 -1.22 10.34
CA HIS A 214 4.55 0.15 10.50
C HIS A 214 3.06 0.31 10.13
N ASN A 215 2.60 -0.33 9.04
CA ASN A 215 1.19 -0.31 8.63
C ASN A 215 0.30 -0.97 9.70
N GLY A 216 0.72 -2.10 10.26
CA GLY A 216 0.01 -2.76 11.34
C GLY A 216 -0.04 -1.95 12.63
N ALA A 217 1.10 -1.41 13.06
CA ALA A 217 1.19 -0.55 14.25
C ALA A 217 0.31 0.70 14.10
N SER A 218 0.24 1.27 12.89
CA SER A 218 -0.64 2.41 12.58
C SER A 218 -2.12 2.06 12.68
N ALA A 219 -2.54 0.90 12.18
CA ALA A 219 -3.92 0.41 12.32
C ALA A 219 -4.29 0.24 13.81
N GLN A 220 -3.42 -0.41 14.58
CA GLN A 220 -3.61 -0.58 16.03
C GLN A 220 -3.70 0.76 16.76
N MET A 221 -2.81 1.71 16.46
CA MET A 221 -2.79 3.04 17.07
C MET A 221 -4.06 3.82 16.77
N GLY A 222 -4.61 3.70 15.55
CA GLY A 222 -5.88 4.32 15.20
C GLY A 222 -7.02 3.90 16.13
N ILE A 223 -7.14 2.61 16.41
CA ILE A 223 -8.14 2.07 17.34
C ILE A 223 -7.83 2.53 18.78
N MET A 224 -6.59 2.44 19.22
CA MET A 224 -6.21 2.88 20.55
C MET A 224 -6.50 4.37 20.78
N ALA A 225 -6.24 5.22 19.80
CA ALA A 225 -6.58 6.64 19.86
C ALA A 225 -8.09 6.86 20.02
N ALA A 226 -8.91 6.08 19.30
CA ALA A 226 -10.37 6.16 19.42
C ALA A 226 -10.86 5.66 20.80
N GLU A 227 -10.31 4.57 21.32
CA GLU A 227 -10.69 4.06 22.64
C GLU A 227 -10.31 5.03 23.78
N LEU A 228 -9.14 5.68 23.71
CA LEU A 228 -8.74 6.69 24.69
C LEU A 228 -9.77 7.86 24.72
N VAL A 229 -10.16 8.36 23.56
CA VAL A 229 -11.12 9.46 23.46
C VAL A 229 -12.52 9.04 23.90
N LYS A 230 -12.96 7.85 23.52
CA LYS A 230 -14.22 7.27 24.02
C LYS A 230 -14.22 7.14 25.55
N GLY A 231 -13.07 6.85 26.15
CA GLY A 231 -12.84 6.85 27.59
C GLY A 231 -12.72 8.24 28.24
N GLY A 232 -12.89 9.32 27.47
CA GLY A 232 -12.91 10.71 27.98
C GLY A 232 -11.52 11.39 27.98
N TRP A 233 -10.51 10.82 27.36
CA TRP A 233 -9.20 11.45 27.22
C TRP A 233 -9.26 12.62 26.23
N THR A 234 -8.52 13.69 26.50
CA THR A 234 -8.49 14.90 25.68
C THR A 234 -7.14 15.07 25.01
N GLY A 235 -7.14 15.53 23.75
CA GLY A 235 -5.94 15.75 22.96
C GLY A 235 -5.42 17.18 22.98
N LEU A 236 -4.41 17.42 22.13
CA LEU A 236 -3.82 18.75 21.91
C LEU A 236 -4.83 19.71 21.29
N LYS A 237 -4.65 21.01 21.53
CA LYS A 237 -5.48 22.04 20.92
C LYS A 237 -5.38 22.01 19.39
N ASP A 238 -4.19 21.80 18.85
CA ASP A 238 -3.93 21.68 17.42
C ASP A 238 -2.73 20.75 17.18
N PRO A 239 -2.96 19.46 16.83
CA PRO A 239 -1.90 18.50 16.68
C PRO A 239 -1.07 18.66 15.40
N TYR A 240 -1.60 19.30 14.35
CA TYR A 240 -0.92 19.45 13.07
C TYR A 240 -0.32 20.84 12.86
N PHE A 241 -1.10 21.88 13.04
CA PHE A 241 -0.74 23.26 12.71
C PHE A 241 -0.44 24.12 13.96
N GLY A 242 -0.51 23.53 15.15
CA GLY A 242 -0.16 24.19 16.39
C GLY A 242 1.32 24.55 16.47
N ARG A 243 1.72 25.31 17.48
CA ARG A 243 3.08 25.83 17.67
C ARG A 243 4.21 24.78 17.54
N ALA A 244 3.94 23.55 17.94
CA ALA A 244 4.83 22.41 17.83
C ALA A 244 4.08 21.23 17.17
N GLY A 245 3.14 21.52 16.29
CA GLY A 245 2.35 20.53 15.57
C GLY A 245 3.17 19.73 14.57
N LEU A 246 2.67 18.57 14.19
CA LEU A 246 3.39 17.66 13.31
C LEU A 246 3.78 18.31 11.96
N ILE A 247 2.85 19.03 11.32
CA ILE A 247 3.12 19.71 10.05
C ILE A 247 4.00 20.94 10.28
N SER A 248 3.64 21.81 11.21
CA SER A 248 4.34 23.06 11.47
C SER A 248 5.79 22.88 11.90
N SER A 249 6.15 21.73 12.45
CA SER A 249 7.55 21.41 12.81
C SER A 249 8.42 20.96 11.62
N LYS A 250 7.80 20.58 10.48
CA LYS A 250 8.47 19.98 9.33
C LYS A 250 8.53 20.88 8.10
N VAL A 251 7.60 21.82 7.96
CA VAL A 251 7.51 22.72 6.80
C VAL A 251 8.25 24.03 7.10
N LYS A 252 9.03 24.53 6.12
CA LYS A 252 9.71 25.81 6.23
C LYS A 252 8.73 26.98 6.20
N ASP A 253 9.07 28.06 6.90
CA ASP A 253 8.19 29.23 7.07
C ASP A 253 7.79 29.89 5.75
N ASP A 254 8.68 29.93 4.77
CA ASP A 254 8.44 30.52 3.45
C ASP A 254 7.57 29.68 2.52
N GLN A 255 7.41 28.40 2.82
CA GLN A 255 6.63 27.44 2.02
C GLN A 255 5.25 27.18 2.63
N TYR A 256 5.07 27.43 3.91
CA TYR A 256 3.89 27.04 4.67
C TYR A 256 2.58 27.69 4.21
N PRO A 257 2.48 29.05 4.07
CA PRO A 257 1.20 29.67 3.73
C PRO A 257 0.58 29.20 2.41
N PRO A 258 1.33 29.13 1.29
CA PRO A 258 0.77 28.65 0.02
C PRO A 258 0.26 27.21 0.07
N LEU A 259 1.00 26.30 0.72
CA LEU A 259 0.59 24.90 0.86
C LEU A 259 -0.62 24.78 1.78
N TYR A 260 -0.65 25.52 2.88
CA TYR A 260 -1.74 25.54 3.84
C TYR A 260 -3.05 26.00 3.21
N GLU A 261 -3.06 27.10 2.45
CA GLU A 261 -4.25 27.59 1.76
C GLU A 261 -4.79 26.58 0.76
N LYS A 262 -3.90 25.92 0.01
CA LYS A 262 -4.23 24.99 -1.05
C LYS A 262 -4.99 23.75 -0.57
N ILE A 263 -4.73 23.25 0.65
CA ILE A 263 -5.44 22.10 1.18
C ILE A 263 -6.90 22.35 1.55
N PHE A 264 -7.32 23.63 1.67
CA PHE A 264 -8.69 24.02 1.99
C PHE A 264 -9.47 24.55 0.78
N GLU A 265 -8.82 24.77 -0.37
CA GLU A 265 -9.40 25.43 -1.55
C GLU A 265 -10.70 24.75 -2.02
N ASP A 266 -10.73 23.43 -1.98
CA ASP A 266 -11.85 22.60 -2.44
C ASP A 266 -12.38 21.65 -1.36
N LEU A 267 -12.08 21.93 -0.09
CA LEU A 267 -12.52 21.14 1.06
C LEU A 267 -14.05 20.99 1.09
N GLY A 268 -14.52 19.74 1.19
CA GLY A 268 -15.94 19.41 1.15
C GLY A 268 -16.59 19.48 -0.24
N LYS A 269 -15.82 19.71 -1.31
CA LYS A 269 -16.28 19.73 -2.71
C LYS A 269 -15.62 18.66 -3.55
N VAL A 270 -14.35 18.36 -3.30
CA VAL A 270 -13.56 17.33 -3.95
C VAL A 270 -13.03 16.38 -2.89
N TYR A 271 -13.15 15.10 -3.15
CA TYR A 271 -12.58 14.03 -2.32
C TYR A 271 -11.50 13.30 -3.12
N TYR A 272 -10.27 13.34 -2.64
CA TYR A 272 -9.14 12.72 -3.31
C TYR A 272 -9.08 11.23 -3.03
N THR A 273 -9.10 10.42 -4.07
CA THR A 273 -9.05 8.94 -4.01
C THR A 273 -8.19 8.34 -5.10
N GLU A 274 -7.71 9.16 -6.04
CA GLU A 274 -6.94 8.68 -7.19
C GLU A 274 -5.59 8.13 -6.77
N THR A 275 -5.24 6.96 -7.30
CA THR A 275 -4.02 6.23 -6.99
C THR A 275 -3.47 5.49 -8.21
N ALA A 276 -2.22 5.02 -8.13
CA ALA A 276 -1.64 4.11 -9.11
C ALA A 276 -1.68 2.67 -8.60
N PHE A 277 -2.13 1.75 -9.44
CA PHE A 277 -2.17 0.32 -9.15
C PHE A 277 -0.85 -0.35 -9.53
N LYS A 278 -0.45 -1.34 -8.76
CA LYS A 278 0.65 -2.24 -9.09
C LYS A 278 0.08 -3.53 -9.70
N LEU A 279 0.67 -4.02 -10.79
CA LEU A 279 0.28 -5.29 -11.44
C LEU A 279 1.31 -6.41 -11.20
N SER A 280 2.32 -6.13 -10.38
CA SER A 280 3.29 -7.12 -9.88
C SER A 280 3.67 -6.78 -8.44
N PRO A 281 3.99 -7.77 -7.57
CA PRO A 281 4.45 -7.51 -6.21
C PRO A 281 5.78 -6.76 -6.21
N GLY A 282 5.99 -5.95 -5.17
CA GLY A 282 7.18 -5.12 -5.00
C GLY A 282 6.95 -3.65 -5.33
N GLY A 283 8.02 -2.86 -5.23
CA GLY A 283 7.95 -1.41 -5.41
C GLY A 283 7.48 -0.99 -6.79
N ILE A 284 6.70 0.08 -6.86
CA ILE A 284 6.17 0.60 -8.14
C ILE A 284 7.26 0.89 -9.18
N PRO A 285 8.48 1.33 -8.83
CA PRO A 285 9.57 1.52 -9.80
C PRO A 285 9.95 0.23 -10.55
N MET A 286 9.63 -0.95 -10.01
CA MET A 286 9.92 -2.23 -10.67
C MET A 286 9.01 -2.52 -11.87
N THR A 287 7.89 -1.81 -12.03
CA THR A 287 6.91 -2.04 -13.10
C THR A 287 7.55 -2.03 -14.48
N ALA A 288 8.43 -1.07 -14.78
CA ALA A 288 9.07 -0.95 -16.09
C ALA A 288 10.00 -2.14 -16.40
N ILE A 289 10.81 -2.60 -15.44
CA ILE A 289 11.70 -3.75 -15.66
C ILE A 289 10.92 -5.06 -15.74
N VAL A 290 9.82 -5.20 -15.01
CA VAL A 290 8.92 -6.36 -15.14
C VAL A 290 8.27 -6.40 -16.52
N GLN A 291 7.80 -5.26 -17.05
CA GLN A 291 7.25 -5.18 -18.40
C GLN A 291 8.29 -5.48 -19.47
N ALA A 292 9.51 -4.93 -19.35
CA ALA A 292 10.61 -5.26 -20.24
C ALA A 292 10.93 -6.75 -20.22
N GLY A 293 11.01 -7.35 -19.05
CA GLY A 293 11.24 -8.79 -18.87
C GLY A 293 10.14 -9.65 -19.46
N ARG A 294 8.86 -9.27 -19.29
CA ARG A 294 7.71 -9.96 -19.90
C ARG A 294 7.76 -9.96 -21.42
N LYS A 295 8.03 -8.81 -22.03
CA LYS A 295 8.19 -8.70 -23.49
C LYS A 295 9.40 -9.52 -23.98
N LEU A 296 10.47 -9.56 -23.20
CA LEU A 296 11.64 -10.37 -23.49
C LEU A 296 11.32 -11.87 -23.38
N HIS A 297 10.54 -12.29 -22.38
CA HIS A 297 10.01 -13.64 -22.25
C HIS A 297 9.29 -14.10 -23.53
N GLU A 298 8.31 -13.30 -23.99
CA GLU A 298 7.54 -13.63 -25.22
C GLU A 298 8.46 -13.73 -26.45
N ARG A 299 9.45 -12.84 -26.56
CA ARG A 299 10.42 -12.90 -27.66
C ARG A 299 11.28 -14.16 -27.60
N LEU A 300 11.78 -14.53 -26.43
CA LEU A 300 12.55 -15.76 -26.24
C LEU A 300 11.70 -17.02 -26.51
N LYS A 301 10.45 -17.02 -26.04
CA LYS A 301 9.50 -18.09 -26.28
C LYS A 301 9.20 -18.26 -27.79
N HIS A 302 9.08 -17.16 -28.52
CA HIS A 302 8.91 -17.22 -29.98
C HIS A 302 10.10 -17.85 -30.68
N VAL A 303 11.34 -17.56 -30.23
CA VAL A 303 12.57 -18.09 -30.85
C VAL A 303 12.88 -19.53 -30.42
N TYR A 304 12.73 -19.84 -29.12
CA TYR A 304 13.18 -21.10 -28.54
C TYR A 304 12.06 -22.10 -28.19
N GLY A 305 10.80 -21.72 -28.39
CA GLY A 305 9.62 -22.49 -27.99
C GLY A 305 9.30 -22.40 -26.47
N THR A 306 10.32 -22.48 -25.65
CA THR A 306 10.23 -22.35 -24.19
C THR A 306 11.38 -21.50 -23.64
N VAL A 307 11.13 -20.75 -22.59
CA VAL A 307 12.19 -20.05 -21.84
C VAL A 307 12.67 -20.97 -20.73
N SER A 308 13.92 -21.41 -20.84
CA SER A 308 14.53 -22.33 -19.87
C SER A 308 15.78 -21.70 -19.26
N PRO A 309 15.93 -21.68 -17.92
CA PRO A 309 17.03 -21.01 -17.25
C PRO A 309 18.41 -21.61 -17.61
N ASP A 310 18.45 -22.91 -17.96
CA ASP A 310 19.67 -23.58 -18.38
C ASP A 310 20.20 -23.10 -19.74
N LYS A 311 19.38 -22.50 -20.59
CA LYS A 311 19.77 -21.88 -21.86
C LYS A 311 20.28 -20.44 -21.71
N ILE A 312 20.02 -19.81 -20.59
CA ILE A 312 20.43 -18.43 -20.32
C ILE A 312 21.83 -18.44 -19.72
N LYS A 313 22.74 -17.69 -20.32
CA LYS A 313 24.13 -17.51 -19.85
C LYS A 313 24.20 -16.40 -18.80
N ALA A 314 23.61 -15.22 -19.10
CA ALA A 314 23.61 -14.06 -18.22
C ALA A 314 22.39 -13.17 -18.46
N ILE A 315 22.01 -12.40 -17.44
CA ILE A 315 20.98 -11.35 -17.51
C ILE A 315 21.60 -10.02 -17.08
N HIS A 316 21.35 -8.99 -17.89
CA HIS A 316 21.84 -7.65 -17.63
C HIS A 316 20.64 -6.70 -17.54
N VAL A 317 20.60 -5.89 -16.47
CA VAL A 317 19.61 -4.86 -16.22
C VAL A 317 20.26 -3.52 -16.41
N TYR A 318 19.56 -2.61 -17.07
CA TYR A 318 20.01 -1.24 -17.24
C TYR A 318 18.92 -0.30 -16.78
N GLY A 319 19.25 0.67 -15.94
CA GLY A 319 18.32 1.64 -15.38
C GLY A 319 18.76 3.08 -15.61
N ALA A 320 17.81 4.00 -15.66
CA ALA A 320 18.08 5.42 -15.71
C ALA A 320 18.92 5.86 -14.48
N GLU A 321 19.74 6.90 -14.64
CA GLU A 321 20.69 7.33 -13.62
C GLU A 321 20.05 7.67 -12.26
N ASN A 322 18.87 8.29 -12.28
CA ASN A 322 18.12 8.65 -11.07
C ASN A 322 17.54 7.45 -10.30
N VAL A 323 17.38 6.28 -10.92
CA VAL A 323 16.91 5.05 -10.27
C VAL A 323 18.04 4.09 -9.93
N TYR A 324 19.20 4.24 -10.58
CA TYR A 324 20.38 3.39 -10.35
C TYR A 324 20.92 3.51 -8.91
N HIS A 325 20.83 4.69 -8.32
CA HIS A 325 21.33 4.95 -6.97
C HIS A 325 20.34 4.63 -5.85
N GLY A 326 19.13 4.16 -6.18
CA GLY A 326 18.14 3.71 -5.19
C GLY A 326 18.45 2.30 -4.68
N TYR A 327 17.83 1.92 -3.54
CA TYR A 327 17.99 0.58 -2.94
C TYR A 327 17.56 -0.57 -3.89
N TYR A 328 16.69 -0.33 -4.86
CA TYR A 328 16.33 -1.31 -5.90
C TYR A 328 17.52 -1.79 -6.75
N SER A 329 18.58 -0.98 -6.85
CA SER A 329 19.77 -1.30 -7.65
C SER A 329 20.79 -2.17 -6.91
N ASN A 330 20.62 -2.40 -5.62
CA ASN A 330 21.50 -3.23 -4.82
C ASN A 330 21.56 -4.67 -5.33
N PRO A 331 22.67 -5.39 -5.13
CA PRO A 331 22.76 -6.81 -5.46
C PRO A 331 21.71 -7.64 -4.73
N PHE A 332 21.23 -8.71 -5.39
CA PHE A 332 20.34 -9.68 -4.76
C PHE A 332 21.16 -10.68 -3.95
N VAL A 333 21.34 -10.41 -2.64
CA VAL A 333 22.26 -11.18 -1.80
C VAL A 333 21.62 -11.76 -0.52
N ARG A 334 20.49 -11.19 -0.07
CA ARG A 334 19.86 -11.64 1.19
C ARG A 334 18.95 -12.87 1.02
N ARG A 335 18.61 -13.23 -0.21
CA ARG A 335 17.80 -14.42 -0.55
C ARG A 335 16.49 -14.53 0.20
N ASN A 336 15.89 -13.39 0.57
CA ASN A 336 14.62 -13.32 1.30
C ASN A 336 13.56 -12.56 0.50
N GLN A 337 12.31 -12.64 0.97
CA GLN A 337 11.16 -11.98 0.37
C GLN A 337 11.42 -10.48 0.17
N ILE A 338 11.93 -9.79 1.19
CA ILE A 338 12.06 -8.33 1.15
C ILE A 338 13.07 -7.90 0.10
N ASN A 339 14.21 -8.60 -0.01
CA ASN A 339 15.17 -8.31 -1.08
C ASN A 339 14.57 -8.58 -2.47
N ALA A 340 13.73 -9.62 -2.63
CA ALA A 340 13.04 -9.90 -3.88
C ALA A 340 12.04 -8.81 -4.27
N LEU A 341 11.29 -8.26 -3.31
CA LEU A 341 10.33 -7.18 -3.52
C LEU A 341 10.97 -5.85 -3.93
N PHE A 342 12.28 -5.66 -3.66
CA PHE A 342 12.99 -4.41 -3.88
C PHE A 342 14.28 -4.57 -4.68
N ALA A 343 14.38 -5.58 -5.55
CA ALA A 343 15.56 -5.81 -6.40
C ALA A 343 15.20 -5.87 -7.88
N TYR A 344 15.65 -4.89 -8.67
CA TYR A 344 15.47 -4.89 -10.13
C TYR A 344 15.99 -6.15 -10.80
N ARG A 345 17.12 -6.70 -10.31
CA ARG A 345 17.73 -7.92 -10.85
C ARG A 345 16.81 -9.12 -10.69
N PHE A 346 16.27 -9.32 -9.50
CA PHE A 346 15.32 -10.41 -9.23
C PHE A 346 14.05 -10.26 -10.07
N ALA A 347 13.50 -9.05 -10.13
CA ALA A 347 12.31 -8.74 -10.91
C ALA A 347 12.50 -9.04 -12.41
N ALA A 348 13.63 -8.60 -12.98
CA ALA A 348 13.97 -8.90 -14.37
C ALA A 348 14.08 -10.40 -14.63
N VAL A 349 14.78 -11.12 -13.76
CA VAL A 349 14.98 -12.57 -13.90
C VAL A 349 13.63 -13.32 -13.83
N CYS A 350 12.79 -13.03 -12.83
CA CYS A 350 11.44 -13.62 -12.74
C CYS A 350 10.61 -13.33 -13.99
N ALA A 351 10.58 -12.06 -14.42
CA ALA A 351 9.79 -11.67 -15.58
C ALA A 351 10.27 -12.34 -16.89
N ILE A 352 11.59 -12.49 -17.06
CA ILE A 352 12.19 -13.21 -18.21
C ILE A 352 11.88 -14.70 -18.15
N LEU A 353 11.99 -15.34 -17.01
CA LEU A 353 11.76 -16.77 -16.89
C LEU A 353 10.27 -17.17 -16.99
N TYR A 354 9.40 -16.38 -16.36
CA TYR A 354 8.01 -16.77 -16.12
C TYR A 354 6.97 -15.89 -16.83
N GLY A 355 7.38 -14.82 -17.52
CA GLY A 355 6.48 -13.88 -18.17
C GLY A 355 5.79 -12.90 -17.18
N GLY A 356 6.33 -12.76 -15.98
CA GLY A 356 5.81 -11.87 -14.91
C GLY A 356 6.33 -12.28 -13.55
N ILE A 357 5.79 -11.68 -12.50
CA ILE A 357 6.09 -12.03 -11.11
C ILE A 357 4.78 -12.27 -10.37
N LYS A 358 4.71 -13.39 -9.67
CA LYS A 358 3.60 -13.79 -8.79
C LYS A 358 3.98 -13.65 -7.33
N VAL A 359 2.97 -13.50 -6.47
CA VAL A 359 3.17 -13.43 -5.01
C VAL A 359 3.88 -14.67 -4.45
N SER A 360 3.58 -15.85 -4.98
CA SER A 360 4.27 -17.09 -4.58
C SER A 360 5.77 -17.09 -4.90
N GLN A 361 6.19 -16.41 -5.96
CA GLN A 361 7.58 -16.41 -6.44
C GLN A 361 8.50 -15.50 -5.63
N VAL A 362 7.96 -14.50 -4.93
CA VAL A 362 8.75 -13.63 -4.05
C VAL A 362 8.92 -14.19 -2.65
N GLN A 363 8.28 -15.31 -2.30
CA GLN A 363 8.42 -15.90 -0.97
C GLN A 363 9.80 -16.51 -0.77
N THR A 364 10.35 -16.36 0.43
CA THR A 364 11.69 -16.83 0.80
C THR A 364 11.87 -18.32 0.52
N GLU A 365 10.86 -19.14 0.82
CA GLU A 365 10.87 -20.57 0.58
C GLU A 365 10.94 -20.91 -0.91
N TYR A 366 10.15 -20.19 -1.73
CA TYR A 366 10.17 -20.38 -3.19
C TYR A 366 11.53 -20.03 -3.77
N ILE A 367 12.09 -18.89 -3.40
CA ILE A 367 13.40 -18.42 -3.86
C ILE A 367 14.48 -19.47 -3.57
N ASN A 368 14.53 -19.96 -2.35
CA ASN A 368 15.54 -20.92 -1.91
C ASN A 368 15.35 -22.34 -2.49
N ALA A 369 14.13 -22.68 -2.93
CA ALA A 369 13.84 -23.96 -3.59
C ALA A 369 14.17 -23.96 -5.09
N HIS A 370 14.41 -22.79 -5.73
CA HIS A 370 14.61 -22.64 -7.16
C HIS A 370 16.05 -22.20 -7.48
N ALA A 371 17.01 -23.13 -7.43
CA ALA A 371 18.44 -22.86 -7.54
C ALA A 371 18.83 -22.06 -8.79
N GLU A 372 18.22 -22.33 -9.94
CA GLU A 372 18.54 -21.63 -11.20
C GLU A 372 17.99 -20.19 -11.21
N LEU A 373 16.80 -19.94 -10.64
CA LEU A 373 16.29 -18.58 -10.42
C LEU A 373 17.24 -17.80 -9.52
N LEU A 374 17.61 -18.42 -8.39
CA LEU A 374 18.51 -17.82 -7.41
C LEU A 374 19.86 -17.46 -8.03
N ARG A 375 20.48 -18.41 -8.74
CA ARG A 375 21.74 -18.19 -9.45
C ARG A 375 21.66 -17.02 -10.42
N LEU A 376 20.68 -17.03 -11.31
CA LEU A 376 20.51 -15.95 -12.29
C LEU A 376 20.27 -14.59 -11.63
N ALA A 377 19.51 -14.51 -10.52
CA ALA A 377 19.25 -13.27 -9.81
C ALA A 377 20.50 -12.72 -9.10
N GLU A 378 21.34 -13.59 -8.53
CA GLU A 378 22.60 -13.22 -7.88
C GLU A 378 23.68 -12.77 -8.89
N GLU A 379 23.75 -13.47 -10.03
CA GLU A 379 24.74 -13.18 -11.09
C GLU A 379 24.30 -12.02 -12.01
N ALA A 380 23.00 -11.64 -12.00
CA ALA A 380 22.53 -10.54 -12.84
C ALA A 380 23.26 -9.24 -12.54
N THR A 381 23.67 -8.53 -13.58
CA THR A 381 24.32 -7.22 -13.46
C THR A 381 23.29 -6.09 -13.57
N MET A 382 23.66 -4.92 -13.07
CA MET A 382 22.90 -3.70 -13.27
C MET A 382 23.83 -2.51 -13.52
N ASP A 383 23.57 -1.78 -14.60
CA ASP A 383 24.35 -0.63 -15.03
C ASP A 383 23.47 0.58 -15.37
N VAL A 384 24.08 1.76 -15.40
CA VAL A 384 23.39 2.99 -15.80
C VAL A 384 23.10 2.97 -17.29
N TYR A 385 21.89 3.36 -17.65
CA TYR A 385 21.42 3.47 -19.03
C TYR A 385 21.02 4.91 -19.35
N ARG A 386 21.61 5.46 -20.41
CA ARG A 386 21.27 6.78 -20.95
C ARG A 386 20.74 6.63 -22.37
N PRO A 387 19.40 6.53 -22.53
CA PRO A 387 18.78 6.44 -23.84
C PRO A 387 19.10 7.66 -24.71
N ALA A 388 19.22 7.45 -26.03
CA ALA A 388 19.53 8.51 -26.97
C ALA A 388 18.43 9.59 -27.07
N ASP A 389 17.18 9.23 -26.76
CA ASP A 389 16.02 10.15 -26.71
C ASP A 389 15.91 10.95 -25.42
N GLY A 390 16.80 10.70 -24.43
CA GLY A 390 16.84 11.39 -23.15
C GLY A 390 15.71 11.02 -22.16
N HIS A 391 14.77 10.14 -22.54
CA HIS A 391 13.70 9.71 -21.64
C HIS A 391 14.15 8.58 -20.72
N PRO A 392 13.83 8.63 -19.39
CA PRO A 392 14.19 7.57 -18.47
C PRO A 392 13.59 6.23 -18.90
N LYS A 393 14.44 5.19 -19.02
CA LYS A 393 14.00 3.84 -19.39
C LYS A 393 14.65 2.79 -18.51
N MET A 394 14.01 1.64 -18.43
CA MET A 394 14.58 0.39 -17.92
C MET A 394 14.76 -0.58 -19.09
N LYS A 395 15.87 -1.33 -19.09
CA LYS A 395 16.18 -2.30 -20.15
C LYS A 395 16.59 -3.62 -19.52
N ALA A 396 16.03 -4.71 -20.04
CA ALA A 396 16.42 -6.08 -19.74
C ALA A 396 17.12 -6.70 -20.93
N VAL A 397 18.23 -7.38 -20.71
CA VAL A 397 18.97 -8.12 -21.74
C VAL A 397 19.24 -9.52 -21.24
N ALA A 398 18.94 -10.53 -22.07
CA ALA A 398 19.33 -11.91 -21.88
C ALA A 398 20.43 -12.31 -22.87
N GLU A 399 21.55 -12.78 -22.37
CA GLU A 399 22.60 -13.44 -23.14
C GLU A 399 22.39 -14.95 -23.09
N MET A 400 22.23 -15.57 -24.24
CA MET A 400 21.97 -17.02 -24.35
C MET A 400 23.30 -17.78 -24.49
N LYS A 401 23.30 -19.08 -24.10
CA LYS A 401 24.49 -19.92 -24.19
C LYS A 401 24.93 -20.21 -25.63
N ASP A 402 24.04 -20.04 -26.61
CA ASP A 402 24.37 -20.13 -28.04
C ASP A 402 25.02 -18.87 -28.62
N GLY A 403 25.24 -17.85 -27.78
CA GLY A 403 25.86 -16.59 -28.14
C GLY A 403 24.90 -15.52 -28.63
N GLN A 404 23.60 -15.79 -28.77
CA GLN A 404 22.62 -14.78 -29.12
C GLN A 404 22.33 -13.85 -27.93
N GLN A 405 22.01 -12.58 -28.23
CA GLN A 405 21.58 -11.62 -27.24
C GLN A 405 20.21 -11.01 -27.61
N PHE A 406 19.33 -10.89 -26.64
CA PHE A 406 18.01 -10.30 -26.80
C PHE A 406 17.84 -9.21 -25.76
N GLY A 407 17.36 -8.05 -26.19
CA GLY A 407 17.11 -6.92 -25.28
C GLY A 407 15.78 -6.25 -25.55
N VAL A 408 15.13 -5.77 -24.48
CA VAL A 408 13.89 -4.99 -24.52
C VAL A 408 14.01 -3.84 -23.54
N GLU A 409 13.50 -2.68 -23.93
CA GLU A 409 13.44 -1.49 -23.07
C GLU A 409 11.99 -1.01 -22.89
N GLU A 410 11.71 -0.39 -21.74
CA GLU A 410 10.44 0.20 -21.38
C GLU A 410 10.63 1.58 -20.75
N ASN A 411 9.66 2.47 -20.96
CA ASN A 411 9.65 3.76 -20.29
C ASN A 411 9.51 3.56 -18.78
N PHE A 412 10.32 4.28 -18.02
CA PHE A 412 10.27 4.18 -16.55
C PHE A 412 8.91 4.61 -15.98
N PHE A 413 8.26 5.60 -16.59
CA PHE A 413 6.94 6.09 -16.18
C PHE A 413 5.76 5.38 -16.86
N ALA A 414 5.97 4.21 -17.51
CA ALA A 414 4.88 3.41 -18.11
C ALA A 414 3.86 2.84 -17.09
N MET A 415 4.04 3.15 -15.81
CA MET A 415 3.19 2.74 -14.69
C MET A 415 1.94 3.62 -14.51
N ASP A 416 1.79 4.70 -15.27
CA ASP A 416 0.77 5.75 -15.02
C ASP A 416 -0.58 5.47 -15.71
N ARG A 417 -0.87 4.20 -16.03
CA ARG A 417 -2.17 3.83 -16.57
C ARG A 417 -3.08 3.21 -15.50
N TYR A 418 -4.34 3.54 -15.57
CA TYR A 418 -5.35 2.81 -14.80
C TYR A 418 -5.52 1.40 -15.39
N PRO A 419 -5.53 0.34 -14.56
CA PRO A 419 -5.67 -1.03 -15.05
C PRO A 419 -7.09 -1.32 -15.56
N GLU A 420 -7.20 -2.26 -16.49
CA GLU A 420 -8.48 -2.81 -16.90
C GLU A 420 -9.07 -3.69 -15.79
N LYS A 421 -10.41 -3.83 -15.77
CA LYS A 421 -11.10 -4.66 -14.75
C LYS A 421 -10.62 -6.10 -14.75
N GLU A 422 -10.33 -6.64 -15.91
CA GLU A 422 -9.82 -8.00 -16.11
C GLU A 422 -8.42 -8.18 -15.50
N GLU A 423 -7.58 -7.15 -15.56
CA GLU A 423 -6.25 -7.16 -14.97
C GLU A 423 -6.32 -7.15 -13.44
N LEU A 424 -7.21 -6.35 -12.86
CA LEU A 424 -7.46 -6.32 -11.41
C LEU A 424 -8.06 -7.65 -10.93
N ALA A 425 -9.03 -8.19 -11.66
CA ALA A 425 -9.60 -9.50 -11.34
C ALA A 425 -8.55 -10.62 -11.45
N ALA A 426 -7.67 -10.58 -12.45
CA ALA A 426 -6.58 -11.55 -12.58
C ALA A 426 -5.57 -11.43 -11.43
N LYS A 427 -5.20 -10.21 -11.03
CA LYS A 427 -4.35 -9.95 -9.87
C LYS A 427 -4.97 -10.49 -8.58
N PHE A 428 -6.25 -10.23 -8.35
CA PHE A 428 -6.98 -10.75 -7.19
C PHE A 428 -6.99 -12.29 -7.18
N ARG A 429 -7.33 -12.92 -8.33
CA ARG A 429 -7.39 -14.39 -8.44
C ARG A 429 -6.04 -15.05 -8.21
N ASP A 430 -4.93 -14.49 -8.71
CA ASP A 430 -3.60 -15.02 -8.44
C ASP A 430 -3.29 -15.07 -6.94
N GLN A 431 -3.66 -14.03 -6.20
CA GLN A 431 -3.47 -14.00 -4.74
C GLN A 431 -4.45 -14.91 -4.00
N PHE A 432 -5.70 -14.97 -4.45
CA PHE A 432 -6.71 -15.87 -3.92
C PHE A 432 -6.31 -17.34 -4.07
N ASP A 433 -5.89 -17.73 -5.28
CA ASP A 433 -5.43 -19.09 -5.60
C ASP A 433 -4.13 -19.43 -4.86
N THR A 434 -3.23 -18.45 -4.68
CA THR A 434 -1.98 -18.63 -3.94
C THR A 434 -2.26 -18.88 -2.45
N TYR A 435 -3.22 -18.18 -1.85
CA TYR A 435 -3.67 -18.49 -0.49
C TYR A 435 -4.31 -19.86 -0.41
N GLY A 436 -5.21 -20.22 -1.33
CA GLY A 436 -5.70 -21.57 -1.61
C GLY A 436 -6.50 -22.27 -0.50
N LYS A 437 -6.90 -21.56 0.57
CA LYS A 437 -7.62 -22.14 1.71
C LYS A 437 -9.10 -21.72 1.78
N LEU A 438 -9.57 -20.91 0.85
CA LEU A 438 -10.97 -20.52 0.74
C LEU A 438 -11.71 -21.36 -0.30
N PRO A 439 -13.05 -21.53 -0.18
CA PRO A 439 -13.86 -22.14 -1.23
C PRO A 439 -13.70 -21.40 -2.55
N LYS A 440 -13.48 -22.12 -3.65
CA LYS A 440 -13.19 -21.52 -4.97
C LYS A 440 -14.28 -20.58 -5.46
N GLU A 441 -15.53 -20.87 -5.16
CA GLU A 441 -16.70 -20.05 -5.49
C GLU A 441 -16.70 -18.68 -4.80
N ASN A 442 -15.94 -18.52 -3.70
CA ASN A 442 -15.81 -17.22 -3.03
C ASN A 442 -15.12 -16.18 -3.92
N ALA A 443 -14.22 -16.59 -4.82
CA ALA A 443 -13.54 -15.64 -5.70
C ALA A 443 -14.53 -14.83 -6.57
N ASP A 444 -15.49 -15.50 -7.20
CA ASP A 444 -16.50 -14.83 -8.04
C ASP A 444 -17.47 -14.00 -7.21
N LYS A 445 -17.83 -14.47 -6.02
CA LYS A 445 -18.70 -13.73 -5.09
C LYS A 445 -18.02 -12.46 -4.61
N ILE A 446 -16.73 -12.51 -4.22
CA ILE A 446 -15.96 -11.35 -3.78
C ILE A 446 -15.89 -10.31 -4.91
N ILE A 447 -15.54 -10.72 -6.14
CA ILE A 447 -15.49 -9.82 -7.29
C ILE A 447 -16.86 -9.15 -7.53
N SER A 448 -17.95 -9.90 -7.42
CA SER A 448 -19.31 -9.36 -7.60
C SER A 448 -19.69 -8.38 -6.50
N LEU A 449 -19.47 -8.74 -5.21
CA LEU A 449 -19.86 -7.89 -4.08
C LEU A 449 -19.00 -6.62 -4.01
N THR A 450 -17.70 -6.70 -4.32
CA THR A 450 -16.86 -5.50 -4.38
C THR A 450 -17.27 -4.54 -5.48
N ALA A 451 -17.77 -5.04 -6.62
CA ALA A 451 -18.25 -4.21 -7.72
C ALA A 451 -19.52 -3.41 -7.40
N SER A 452 -20.23 -3.75 -6.33
CA SER A 452 -21.47 -3.09 -5.89
C SER A 452 -21.52 -2.92 -4.36
N VAL A 453 -20.38 -2.72 -3.73
CA VAL A 453 -20.24 -2.73 -2.27
C VAL A 453 -21.16 -1.72 -1.56
N GLU A 454 -21.48 -0.60 -2.18
CA GLU A 454 -22.43 0.40 -1.65
C GLU A 454 -23.86 -0.10 -1.50
N THR A 455 -24.20 -1.23 -2.12
CA THR A 455 -25.56 -1.83 -2.01
C THR A 455 -25.68 -2.82 -0.83
N LEU A 456 -24.56 -3.17 -0.20
CA LEU A 456 -24.57 -4.10 0.94
C LEU A 456 -25.21 -3.44 2.16
N GLU A 457 -26.18 -4.13 2.75
CA GLU A 457 -26.81 -3.70 4.02
C GLU A 457 -25.94 -4.05 5.24
N ASP A 458 -25.07 -5.05 5.10
CA ASP A 458 -24.11 -5.49 6.12
C ASP A 458 -22.83 -5.96 5.45
N MET A 459 -21.71 -5.33 5.77
CA MET A 459 -20.39 -5.66 5.21
C MET A 459 -19.93 -7.08 5.51
N ARG A 460 -20.56 -7.78 6.47
CA ARG A 460 -20.26 -9.19 6.76
C ARG A 460 -20.59 -10.11 5.59
N GLU A 461 -21.50 -9.72 4.70
CA GLU A 461 -21.75 -10.45 3.44
C GLU A 461 -20.47 -10.60 2.60
N LEU A 462 -19.58 -9.62 2.67
CA LEU A 462 -18.28 -9.65 1.99
C LEU A 462 -17.18 -10.23 2.90
N THR A 463 -17.09 -9.77 4.15
CA THR A 463 -15.96 -10.12 5.03
C THR A 463 -15.94 -11.60 5.41
N GLU A 464 -17.09 -12.25 5.54
CA GLU A 464 -17.20 -13.69 5.81
C GLU A 464 -16.63 -14.58 4.68
N LEU A 465 -16.54 -14.05 3.46
CA LEU A 465 -15.97 -14.77 2.33
C LEU A 465 -14.43 -14.85 2.37
N ILE A 466 -13.80 -14.06 3.25
CA ILE A 466 -12.35 -13.95 3.37
C ILE A 466 -11.81 -14.34 4.77
N TYR A 467 -12.61 -15.05 5.57
CA TYR A 467 -12.21 -15.50 6.92
C TYR A 467 -11.15 -16.60 6.92
#